data_bc5b4a29e1070ebb172944b96474bf47
#
_entry.id   bc5b4a29e1070ebb172944b96474bf47
#
_cell.length_a   1.000
_cell.length_b   1.000
_cell.length_c   1.000
_cell.angle_alpha   90.00
_cell.angle_beta   90.00
_cell.angle_gamma   90.00
#
_symmetry.space_group_name_H-M   'P 1'
#
loop_
_entity.id
_entity.type
_entity.pdbx_description
1 polymer ?
#
loop_
_entity_poly.entity_id
_entity_poly.type
_entity_poly.pdbx_seq_one_letter_code
_entity_poly.pdbx_strand_id
1 'polypeptide(L)'
;LQTAREMAGQTGAHACVLTFDPHPSRVVPTGADYVEMIYPPELRAAKFAANGIECIFFKSFDRDFAALTPDEFAEFLKKKFPNLRGIVTGGNFLFGRKAAGNAQTLAQICRENGWKYAAVDGVESGGGRVSSTRLRGLLCAGDMAEYARLAGENYAAYGEVVGGKKLGRTIGFPTLNLPWSPQCKPPYGVYAVRLVDSKGKAFDGVANYGVEPSVGGLVEPLLETHLFATPNFGEGEKIKVEFLKFLRPEKKFPNLEPLTAQIKADCDEAKSVLSGK
;
A
#
# COMPACT_ATOMS: atom_id res chain seq x y z
N LEU A 1 4.33 7.12 -14.08
CA LEU A 1 5.66 6.51 -14.13
C LEU A 1 6.11 6.25 -15.57
N GLN A 2 5.26 5.67 -16.42
CA GLN A 2 5.58 5.41 -17.83
C GLN A 2 6.08 6.66 -18.56
N THR A 3 5.34 7.77 -18.50
CA THR A 3 5.74 9.05 -19.09
C THR A 3 7.10 9.56 -18.60
N ALA A 4 7.42 9.34 -17.32
CA ALA A 4 8.72 9.71 -16.76
C ALA A 4 9.86 8.87 -17.36
N ARG A 5 9.65 7.57 -17.54
CA ARG A 5 10.62 6.67 -18.19
C ARG A 5 10.82 7.01 -19.67
N GLU A 6 9.74 7.30 -20.39
CA GLU A 6 9.79 7.72 -21.79
C GLU A 6 10.58 9.04 -21.94
N MET A 7 10.30 10.04 -21.08
CA MET A 7 11.05 11.29 -21.04
C MET A 7 12.53 11.08 -20.71
N ALA A 8 12.83 10.22 -19.75
CA ALA A 8 14.20 9.87 -19.38
C ALA A 8 14.96 9.25 -20.56
N GLY A 9 14.37 8.29 -21.27
CA GLY A 9 14.94 7.70 -22.49
C GLY A 9 15.21 8.71 -23.59
N GLN A 10 14.28 9.67 -23.80
CA GLN A 10 14.45 10.75 -24.80
C GLN A 10 15.53 11.77 -24.45
N THR A 11 15.90 11.88 -23.18
CA THR A 11 16.87 12.89 -22.68
C THR A 11 18.20 12.27 -22.25
N GLY A 12 18.35 10.94 -22.36
CA GLY A 12 19.53 10.24 -21.88
C GLY A 12 19.70 10.35 -20.35
N ALA A 13 18.59 10.44 -19.61
CA ALA A 13 18.59 10.61 -18.17
C ALA A 13 17.98 9.36 -17.49
N HIS A 14 18.11 9.28 -16.17
CA HIS A 14 17.46 8.27 -15.34
C HIS A 14 16.06 8.69 -14.90
N ALA A 15 15.12 7.75 -14.87
CA ALA A 15 13.80 7.99 -14.32
C ALA A 15 13.83 7.92 -12.79
N CYS A 16 13.57 9.04 -12.14
CA CYS A 16 13.59 9.19 -10.69
C CYS A 16 12.25 9.64 -10.13
N VAL A 17 11.96 9.25 -8.88
CA VAL A 17 10.78 9.74 -8.12
C VAL A 17 11.25 10.57 -6.94
N LEU A 18 10.74 11.80 -6.84
CA LEU A 18 10.76 12.59 -5.62
C LEU A 18 9.43 12.37 -4.90
N THR A 19 9.47 11.84 -3.70
CA THR A 19 8.31 11.61 -2.83
C THR A 19 8.57 12.08 -1.42
N PHE A 20 7.55 12.09 -0.58
CA PHE A 20 7.63 12.65 0.77
C PHE A 20 7.38 11.59 1.84
N ASP A 21 8.14 11.72 2.95
CA ASP A 21 7.91 11.00 4.17
C ASP A 21 8.35 11.87 5.36
N PRO A 22 7.44 12.22 6.30
CA PRO A 22 6.01 11.89 6.34
C PRO A 22 5.21 12.52 5.20
N HIS A 23 3.97 12.04 5.01
CA HIS A 23 3.03 12.63 4.04
C HIS A 23 2.75 14.10 4.39
N PRO A 24 2.67 15.02 3.41
CA PRO A 24 2.45 16.45 3.64
C PRO A 24 1.30 16.79 4.60
N SER A 25 0.20 16.04 4.57
CA SER A 25 -0.95 16.24 5.47
C SER A 25 -0.64 16.06 6.95
N ARG A 26 0.47 15.42 7.31
CA ARG A 26 0.91 15.28 8.72
C ARG A 26 1.60 16.54 9.24
N VAL A 27 2.04 17.42 8.36
CA VAL A 27 2.81 18.62 8.70
C VAL A 27 1.99 19.89 8.46
N VAL A 28 1.23 19.91 7.36
CA VAL A 28 0.37 21.04 6.97
C VAL A 28 -1.08 20.63 7.20
N PRO A 29 -1.79 21.23 8.18
CA PRO A 29 -3.21 20.98 8.38
C PRO A 29 -4.00 21.35 7.12
N THR A 30 -4.72 20.38 6.55
CA THR A 30 -5.57 20.59 5.36
C THR A 30 -7.06 20.71 5.74
N GLY A 31 -7.37 20.81 7.04
CA GLY A 31 -8.76 20.82 7.55
C GLY A 31 -9.43 19.44 7.58
N ALA A 32 -8.77 18.42 7.05
CA ALA A 32 -9.17 17.02 7.14
C ALA A 32 -8.19 16.26 8.02
N ASP A 33 -8.60 15.07 8.48
CA ASP A 33 -7.71 14.14 9.17
C ASP A 33 -6.48 13.84 8.31
N TYR A 34 -5.36 13.54 8.97
CA TYR A 34 -4.14 13.19 8.23
C TYR A 34 -4.35 11.95 7.37
N VAL A 35 -3.69 11.97 6.21
CA VAL A 35 -3.81 10.90 5.22
C VAL A 35 -3.03 9.67 5.69
N GLU A 36 -3.74 8.56 5.89
CA GLU A 36 -3.15 7.25 6.14
C GLU A 36 -2.51 6.69 4.86
N MET A 37 -1.28 6.22 4.97
CA MET A 37 -0.57 5.64 3.81
C MET A 37 -1.05 4.22 3.55
N ILE A 38 -1.37 3.91 2.30
CA ILE A 38 -1.72 2.54 1.87
C ILE A 38 -0.50 1.62 2.02
N TYR A 39 0.68 2.14 1.68
CA TYR A 39 1.95 1.41 1.75
C TYR A 39 2.99 2.19 2.54
N PRO A 40 3.78 1.54 3.40
CA PRO A 40 4.93 2.15 4.06
C PRO A 40 6.02 2.51 3.04
N PRO A 41 7.02 3.34 3.41
CA PRO A 41 8.06 3.82 2.49
C PRO A 41 8.78 2.71 1.72
N GLU A 42 9.12 1.61 2.40
CA GLU A 42 9.87 0.48 1.82
C GLU A 42 9.06 -0.20 0.71
N LEU A 43 7.77 -0.41 0.92
CA LEU A 43 6.90 -0.99 -0.10
C LEU A 43 6.64 -0.02 -1.24
N ARG A 44 6.52 1.29 -0.96
CA ARG A 44 6.45 2.30 -2.03
C ARG A 44 7.70 2.28 -2.90
N ALA A 45 8.88 2.19 -2.27
CA ALA A 45 10.14 2.07 -2.99
C ALA A 45 10.18 0.82 -3.88
N ALA A 46 9.80 -0.34 -3.34
CA ALA A 46 9.76 -1.58 -4.10
C ALA A 46 8.81 -1.50 -5.31
N LYS A 47 7.63 -0.86 -5.13
CA LYS A 47 6.66 -0.65 -6.22
C LYS A 47 7.18 0.31 -7.29
N PHE A 48 7.85 1.38 -6.93
CA PHE A 48 8.49 2.28 -7.89
C PHE A 48 9.57 1.54 -8.69
N ALA A 49 10.45 0.79 -8.02
CA ALA A 49 11.48 0.00 -8.67
C ALA A 49 10.89 -1.06 -9.62
N ALA A 50 9.85 -1.78 -9.21
CA ALA A 50 9.15 -2.75 -10.05
C ALA A 50 8.50 -2.12 -11.31
N ASN A 51 8.22 -0.82 -11.27
CA ASN A 51 7.74 -0.03 -12.40
C ASN A 51 8.88 0.68 -13.19
N GLY A 52 10.12 0.27 -12.99
CA GLY A 52 11.27 0.74 -13.76
C GLY A 52 11.75 2.13 -13.37
N ILE A 53 11.54 2.54 -12.12
CA ILE A 53 12.14 3.74 -11.54
C ILE A 53 13.51 3.38 -10.97
N GLU A 54 14.52 4.06 -11.42
CA GLU A 54 15.92 3.76 -11.10
C GLU A 54 16.41 4.44 -9.83
N CYS A 55 15.81 5.59 -9.47
CA CYS A 55 16.18 6.36 -8.29
C CYS A 55 14.94 6.88 -7.56
N ILE A 56 14.92 6.70 -6.23
CA ILE A 56 13.81 7.15 -5.40
C ILE A 56 14.36 8.04 -4.30
N PHE A 57 13.89 9.29 -4.28
CA PHE A 57 14.30 10.28 -3.30
C PHE A 57 13.14 10.57 -2.33
N PHE A 58 13.26 10.10 -1.10
CA PHE A 58 12.35 10.44 0.00
C PHE A 58 12.82 11.73 0.64
N LYS A 59 12.11 12.83 0.40
CA LYS A 59 12.34 14.10 1.09
C LYS A 59 11.54 14.12 2.39
N SER A 60 12.20 14.38 3.49
CA SER A 60 11.49 14.71 4.73
C SER A 60 10.64 15.96 4.51
N PHE A 61 9.33 15.82 4.62
CA PHE A 61 8.42 16.95 4.53
C PHE A 61 8.27 17.56 5.92
N ASP A 62 8.78 18.77 6.09
CA ASP A 62 8.78 19.54 7.33
C ASP A 62 8.16 20.92 7.10
N ARG A 63 8.04 21.73 8.15
CA ARG A 63 7.44 23.06 8.06
C ARG A 63 8.25 24.03 7.19
N ASP A 64 9.58 23.89 7.22
CA ASP A 64 10.46 24.73 6.41
C ASP A 64 10.29 24.43 4.92
N PHE A 65 10.23 23.13 4.56
CA PHE A 65 9.96 22.74 3.18
C PHE A 65 8.55 23.12 2.72
N ALA A 66 7.56 23.04 3.60
CA ALA A 66 6.19 23.45 3.32
C ALA A 66 6.04 24.98 3.14
N ALA A 67 6.98 25.77 3.67
CA ALA A 67 6.99 27.23 3.59
C ALA A 67 7.65 27.75 2.29
N LEU A 68 8.32 26.91 1.51
CA LEU A 68 8.97 27.30 0.25
C LEU A 68 7.95 27.89 -0.73
N THR A 69 8.29 29.01 -1.33
CA THR A 69 7.57 29.54 -2.49
C THR A 69 7.79 28.64 -3.71
N PRO A 70 7.00 28.78 -4.80
CA PRO A 70 7.26 28.05 -6.04
C PRO A 70 8.68 28.23 -6.59
N ASP A 71 9.24 29.43 -6.50
CA ASP A 71 10.60 29.73 -6.97
C ASP A 71 11.67 29.08 -6.08
N GLU A 72 11.50 29.14 -4.75
CA GLU A 72 12.39 28.48 -3.79
C GLU A 72 12.36 26.96 -3.95
N PHE A 73 11.20 26.39 -4.30
CA PHE A 73 11.09 24.96 -4.66
C PHE A 73 11.88 24.66 -5.94
N ALA A 74 11.84 25.53 -6.95
CA ALA A 74 12.64 25.35 -8.15
C ALA A 74 14.15 25.41 -7.84
N GLU A 75 14.58 26.35 -7.00
CA GLU A 75 16.00 26.41 -6.54
C GLU A 75 16.41 25.17 -5.73
N PHE A 76 15.52 24.65 -4.89
CA PHE A 76 15.75 23.38 -4.22
C PHE A 76 15.99 22.24 -5.24
N LEU A 77 15.16 22.16 -6.30
CA LEU A 77 15.32 21.14 -7.34
C LEU A 77 16.65 21.30 -8.09
N LYS A 78 17.05 22.52 -8.47
CA LYS A 78 18.34 22.80 -9.12
C LYS A 78 19.51 22.34 -8.25
N LYS A 79 19.49 22.75 -6.98
CA LYS A 79 20.55 22.42 -6.02
C LYS A 79 20.64 20.91 -5.75
N LYS A 80 19.51 20.24 -5.63
CA LYS A 80 19.46 18.82 -5.28
C LYS A 80 19.70 17.91 -6.48
N PHE A 81 19.27 18.34 -7.65
CA PHE A 81 19.34 17.59 -8.90
C PHE A 81 19.99 18.45 -10.02
N PRO A 82 21.31 18.69 -9.94
CA PRO A 82 22.00 19.61 -10.87
C PRO A 82 21.91 19.17 -12.34
N ASN A 83 21.68 17.90 -12.60
CA ASN A 83 21.51 17.33 -13.94
C ASN A 83 20.03 17.07 -14.31
N LEU A 84 19.08 17.76 -13.66
CA LEU A 84 17.67 17.60 -13.96
C LEU A 84 17.39 17.95 -15.43
N ARG A 85 16.70 17.04 -16.14
CA ARG A 85 16.35 17.18 -17.57
C ARG A 85 14.89 17.43 -17.80
N GLY A 86 14.04 17.00 -16.86
CA GLY A 86 12.60 17.19 -16.99
C GLY A 86 11.85 16.77 -15.73
N ILE A 87 10.59 17.18 -15.66
CA ILE A 87 9.68 16.91 -14.55
C ILE A 87 8.36 16.38 -15.11
N VAL A 88 7.84 15.34 -14.49
CA VAL A 88 6.52 14.78 -14.78
C VAL A 88 5.67 14.83 -13.53
N THR A 89 4.46 15.38 -13.62
CA THR A 89 3.51 15.42 -12.49
C THR A 89 2.12 14.98 -12.92
N GLY A 90 1.24 14.77 -11.95
CA GLY A 90 -0.20 14.73 -12.25
C GLY A 90 -0.71 16.13 -12.62
N GLY A 91 -1.73 16.20 -13.47
CA GLY A 91 -2.33 17.50 -13.91
C GLY A 91 -2.92 18.34 -12.76
N ASN A 92 -3.23 17.72 -11.63
CA ASN A 92 -3.69 18.39 -10.41
C ASN A 92 -2.59 18.66 -9.37
N PHE A 93 -1.32 18.60 -9.77
CA PHE A 93 -0.20 18.83 -8.88
C PHE A 93 -0.19 20.27 -8.35
N LEU A 94 -0.09 20.38 -7.04
CA LEU A 94 0.04 21.65 -6.31
C LEU A 94 1.32 21.60 -5.48
N PHE A 95 2.03 22.73 -5.41
CA PHE A 95 3.28 22.84 -4.66
C PHE A 95 3.52 24.26 -4.14
N GLY A 96 4.55 24.38 -3.32
CA GLY A 96 4.88 25.64 -2.69
C GLY A 96 3.93 26.03 -1.55
N ARG A 97 4.30 27.07 -0.83
CA ARG A 97 3.57 27.58 0.33
C ARG A 97 2.10 27.84 0.00
N LYS A 98 1.20 27.26 0.79
CA LYS A 98 -0.27 27.35 0.61
C LYS A 98 -0.75 26.91 -0.79
N ALA A 99 -0.05 25.96 -1.42
CA ALA A 99 -0.36 25.47 -2.76
C ALA A 99 -0.38 26.56 -3.83
N ALA A 100 0.51 27.58 -3.71
CA ALA A 100 0.58 28.71 -4.62
C ALA A 100 1.04 28.33 -6.04
N GLY A 101 1.78 27.22 -6.19
CA GLY A 101 2.19 26.69 -7.49
C GLY A 101 1.25 25.59 -7.97
N ASN A 102 1.03 25.53 -9.27
CA ASN A 102 0.25 24.52 -9.97
C ASN A 102 0.99 24.00 -11.20
N ALA A 103 0.35 23.14 -12.01
CA ALA A 103 0.93 22.58 -13.22
C ALA A 103 1.40 23.67 -14.23
N GLN A 104 0.66 24.76 -14.37
CA GLN A 104 1.03 25.87 -15.27
C GLN A 104 2.26 26.63 -14.74
N THR A 105 2.29 26.93 -13.44
CA THR A 105 3.46 27.53 -12.77
C THR A 105 4.69 26.66 -12.97
N LEU A 106 4.57 25.35 -12.77
CA LEU A 106 5.69 24.43 -12.94
C LEU A 106 6.16 24.35 -14.40
N ALA A 107 5.24 24.38 -15.36
CA ALA A 107 5.57 24.41 -16.78
C ALA A 107 6.38 25.67 -17.14
N GLN A 108 6.04 26.83 -16.56
CA GLN A 108 6.78 28.07 -16.74
C GLN A 108 8.20 27.95 -16.15
N ILE A 109 8.31 27.49 -14.89
CA ILE A 109 9.60 27.24 -14.22
C ILE A 109 10.47 26.31 -15.05
N CYS A 110 9.90 25.22 -15.58
CA CYS A 110 10.65 24.28 -16.42
C CYS A 110 11.18 24.94 -17.70
N ARG A 111 10.39 25.77 -18.38
CA ARG A 111 10.84 26.51 -19.59
C ARG A 111 12.02 27.42 -19.28
N GLU A 112 11.93 28.18 -18.18
CA GLU A 112 12.97 29.13 -17.76
C GLU A 112 14.30 28.42 -17.39
N ASN A 113 14.21 27.15 -16.98
CA ASN A 113 15.36 26.35 -16.59
C ASN A 113 15.85 25.35 -17.66
N GLY A 114 15.23 25.36 -18.86
CA GLY A 114 15.56 24.42 -19.92
C GLY A 114 15.19 22.97 -19.62
N TRP A 115 14.25 22.72 -18.69
CA TRP A 115 13.74 21.39 -18.36
C TRP A 115 12.49 21.05 -19.20
N LYS A 116 12.37 19.80 -19.60
CA LYS A 116 11.13 19.28 -20.18
C LYS A 116 10.05 19.17 -19.09
N TYR A 117 8.80 19.39 -19.47
CA TYR A 117 7.67 19.21 -18.55
C TYR A 117 6.54 18.40 -19.20
N ALA A 118 5.93 17.51 -18.43
CA ALA A 118 4.70 16.82 -18.80
C ALA A 118 3.76 16.73 -17.59
N ALA A 119 2.50 17.12 -17.81
CA ALA A 119 1.40 16.84 -16.90
C ALA A 119 0.64 15.61 -17.39
N VAL A 120 0.37 14.67 -16.51
CA VAL A 120 -0.36 13.42 -16.83
C VAL A 120 -1.76 13.52 -16.25
N ASP A 121 -2.76 13.25 -17.07
CA ASP A 121 -4.13 13.22 -16.64
C ASP A 121 -4.42 12.03 -15.72
N GLY A 122 -5.43 12.16 -14.87
CA GLY A 122 -5.87 11.08 -14.02
C GLY A 122 -6.49 9.95 -14.81
N VAL A 123 -6.18 8.71 -14.44
CA VAL A 123 -6.85 7.54 -15.02
C VAL A 123 -8.28 7.46 -14.48
N GLU A 124 -9.25 7.25 -15.35
CA GLU A 124 -10.64 7.01 -14.98
C GLU A 124 -10.99 5.52 -15.15
N SER A 125 -11.70 4.98 -14.18
CA SER A 125 -12.19 3.60 -14.22
C SER A 125 -13.37 3.42 -13.26
N GLY A 126 -14.37 2.63 -13.67
CA GLY A 126 -15.54 2.34 -12.84
C GLY A 126 -16.32 3.59 -12.42
N GLY A 127 -16.56 4.51 -13.36
CA GLY A 127 -17.38 5.71 -13.12
C GLY A 127 -16.70 6.83 -12.33
N GLY A 128 -15.36 6.83 -12.23
CA GLY A 128 -14.65 7.93 -11.58
C GLY A 128 -13.13 7.80 -11.64
N ARG A 129 -12.47 8.87 -11.19
CA ARG A 129 -11.01 8.93 -11.17
C ARG A 129 -10.40 7.90 -10.22
N VAL A 130 -9.39 7.18 -10.68
CA VAL A 130 -8.54 6.34 -9.82
C VAL A 130 -7.65 7.26 -8.98
N SER A 131 -7.77 7.17 -7.66
CA SER A 131 -7.02 8.01 -6.73
C SER A 131 -6.73 7.25 -5.43
N SER A 132 -5.69 7.65 -4.73
CA SER A 132 -5.37 7.08 -3.40
C SER A 132 -6.52 7.26 -2.39
N THR A 133 -7.29 8.32 -2.49
CA THR A 133 -8.47 8.55 -1.64
C THR A 133 -9.55 7.49 -1.90
N ARG A 134 -9.85 7.20 -3.17
CA ARG A 134 -10.80 6.15 -3.54
C ARG A 134 -10.30 4.77 -3.10
N LEU A 135 -9.02 4.47 -3.31
CA LEU A 135 -8.42 3.20 -2.88
C LEU A 135 -8.48 3.01 -1.36
N ARG A 136 -8.22 4.07 -0.56
CA ARG A 136 -8.38 4.00 0.90
C ARG A 136 -9.83 3.73 1.30
N GLY A 137 -10.78 4.39 0.67
CA GLY A 137 -12.21 4.13 0.92
C GLY A 137 -12.59 2.66 0.69
N LEU A 138 -12.10 2.05 -0.40
CA LEU A 138 -12.32 0.64 -0.70
C LEU A 138 -11.66 -0.28 0.34
N LEU A 139 -10.42 0.01 0.75
CA LEU A 139 -9.75 -0.75 1.81
C LEU A 139 -10.52 -0.69 3.12
N CYS A 140 -10.92 0.50 3.56
CA CYS A 140 -11.70 0.68 4.78
C CYS A 140 -13.09 0.02 4.72
N ALA A 141 -13.67 -0.09 3.52
CA ALA A 141 -14.94 -0.80 3.30
C ALA A 141 -14.77 -2.33 3.17
N GLY A 142 -13.55 -2.84 3.05
CA GLY A 142 -13.29 -4.26 2.80
C GLY A 142 -13.54 -4.72 1.36
N ASP A 143 -13.72 -3.79 0.42
CA ASP A 143 -13.94 -4.12 -1.00
C ASP A 143 -12.60 -4.40 -1.70
N MET A 144 -12.06 -5.58 -1.41
CA MET A 144 -10.75 -6.01 -1.93
C MET A 144 -10.79 -6.24 -3.44
N ALA A 145 -11.91 -6.67 -3.99
CA ALA A 145 -12.06 -6.95 -5.42
C ALA A 145 -12.00 -5.65 -6.25
N GLU A 146 -12.77 -4.64 -5.85
CA GLU A 146 -12.76 -3.33 -6.52
C GLU A 146 -11.41 -2.61 -6.30
N TYR A 147 -10.82 -2.75 -5.09
CA TYR A 147 -9.46 -2.26 -4.85
C TYR A 147 -8.48 -2.86 -5.87
N ALA A 148 -8.44 -4.19 -6.00
CA ALA A 148 -7.53 -4.88 -6.91
C ALA A 148 -7.75 -4.47 -8.37
N ARG A 149 -9.01 -4.32 -8.78
CA ARG A 149 -9.36 -3.87 -10.14
C ARG A 149 -8.84 -2.47 -10.43
N LEU A 150 -8.93 -1.54 -9.47
CA LEU A 150 -8.50 -0.14 -9.65
C LEU A 150 -7.00 0.05 -9.43
N ALA A 151 -6.41 -0.66 -8.47
CA ALA A 151 -4.99 -0.59 -8.16
C ALA A 151 -4.12 -1.37 -9.17
N GLY A 152 -4.72 -2.33 -9.90
CA GLY A 152 -4.00 -3.26 -10.78
C GLY A 152 -3.29 -4.40 -10.04
N GLU A 153 -3.52 -4.54 -8.75
CA GLU A 153 -2.93 -5.58 -7.89
C GLU A 153 -3.76 -5.77 -6.61
N ASN A 154 -3.64 -6.94 -5.99
CA ASN A 154 -4.26 -7.21 -4.70
C ASN A 154 -3.59 -6.39 -3.58
N TYR A 155 -4.38 -5.91 -2.62
CA TYR A 155 -3.84 -5.38 -1.38
C TYR A 155 -3.14 -6.50 -0.60
N ALA A 156 -2.00 -6.23 0.02
CA ALA A 156 -1.23 -7.27 0.68
C ALA A 156 -0.55 -6.81 1.97
N ALA A 157 -0.50 -7.73 2.93
CA ALA A 157 0.36 -7.67 4.10
C ALA A 157 1.72 -8.29 3.78
N TYR A 158 2.77 -7.72 4.35
CA TYR A 158 4.15 -8.21 4.20
C TYR A 158 4.80 -8.28 5.57
N GLY A 159 5.59 -9.31 5.79
CA GLY A 159 6.38 -9.45 7.02
C GLY A 159 6.94 -10.85 7.18
N GLU A 160 7.36 -11.15 8.39
CA GLU A 160 7.96 -12.41 8.79
C GLU A 160 7.02 -13.19 9.69
N VAL A 161 6.91 -14.48 9.46
CA VAL A 161 6.09 -15.39 10.28
C VAL A 161 6.68 -15.48 11.68
N VAL A 162 5.85 -15.26 12.69
CA VAL A 162 6.23 -15.40 14.09
C VAL A 162 5.57 -16.62 14.74
N GLY A 163 6.15 -17.07 15.85
CA GLY A 163 5.54 -18.10 16.70
C GLY A 163 4.21 -17.62 17.28
N GLY A 164 3.26 -18.55 17.52
CA GLY A 164 1.96 -18.28 18.12
C GLY A 164 1.53 -19.34 19.13
N LYS A 165 0.34 -19.15 19.70
CA LYS A 165 -0.23 -20.02 20.75
C LYS A 165 -0.57 -21.45 20.26
N LYS A 166 -0.49 -21.71 18.94
CA LYS A 166 -0.73 -23.00 18.27
C LYS A 166 -2.14 -23.60 18.54
N LEU A 167 -3.10 -22.80 18.99
CA LEU A 167 -4.47 -23.25 19.27
C LEU A 167 -5.15 -23.84 18.02
N GLY A 168 -4.95 -23.23 16.86
CA GLY A 168 -5.48 -23.73 15.59
C GLY A 168 -5.07 -25.16 15.27
N ARG A 169 -3.87 -25.61 15.69
CA ARG A 169 -3.44 -27.01 15.50
C ARG A 169 -4.30 -28.00 16.27
N THR A 170 -4.75 -27.66 17.47
CA THR A 170 -5.55 -28.55 18.32
C THR A 170 -6.95 -28.81 17.77
N ILE A 171 -7.44 -27.87 16.93
CA ILE A 171 -8.77 -27.96 16.29
C ILE A 171 -8.69 -28.27 14.79
N GLY A 172 -7.51 -28.64 14.28
CA GLY A 172 -7.32 -29.07 12.89
C GLY A 172 -7.07 -27.94 11.86
N PHE A 173 -6.92 -26.69 12.30
CA PHE A 173 -6.68 -25.51 11.44
C PHE A 173 -5.38 -24.79 11.84
N PRO A 174 -4.20 -25.36 11.58
CA PRO A 174 -2.94 -24.71 11.88
C PRO A 174 -2.82 -23.38 11.15
N THR A 175 -2.36 -22.32 11.85
CA THR A 175 -2.18 -20.96 11.31
C THR A 175 -0.72 -20.53 11.32
N LEU A 176 -0.37 -19.68 10.37
CA LEU A 176 0.83 -18.86 10.35
C LEU A 176 0.47 -17.47 10.86
N ASN A 177 1.28 -16.92 11.75
CA ASN A 177 1.02 -15.65 12.39
C ASN A 177 1.92 -14.57 11.81
N LEU A 178 1.32 -13.47 11.35
CA LEU A 178 2.02 -12.32 10.83
C LEU A 178 1.60 -11.06 11.62
N PRO A 179 2.46 -10.48 12.47
CA PRO A 179 2.23 -9.17 13.06
C PRO A 179 2.12 -8.13 11.94
N TRP A 180 0.98 -7.41 11.90
CA TRP A 180 0.73 -6.50 10.79
C TRP A 180 -0.17 -5.34 11.21
N SER A 181 0.42 -4.14 11.25
CA SER A 181 -0.27 -2.90 11.64
C SER A 181 -0.13 -1.82 10.56
N PRO A 182 -0.89 -1.93 9.45
CA PRO A 182 -0.88 -0.92 8.40
C PRO A 182 -1.48 0.41 8.89
N GLN A 183 -1.09 1.53 8.27
CA GLN A 183 -1.74 2.82 8.55
C GLN A 183 -3.18 2.81 8.02
N CYS A 184 -3.37 2.49 6.73
CA CYS A 184 -4.69 2.32 6.14
C CYS A 184 -5.18 0.89 6.43
N LYS A 185 -6.04 0.77 7.44
CA LYS A 185 -6.49 -0.52 7.97
C LYS A 185 -7.74 -1.02 7.24
N PRO A 186 -7.72 -2.23 6.68
CA PRO A 186 -8.96 -2.90 6.30
C PRO A 186 -9.76 -3.31 7.55
N PRO A 187 -11.05 -3.64 7.44
CA PRO A 187 -11.86 -4.11 8.56
C PRO A 187 -11.25 -5.35 9.23
N TYR A 188 -11.35 -5.42 10.55
CA TYR A 188 -11.06 -6.67 11.25
C TYR A 188 -12.06 -7.75 10.86
N GLY A 189 -11.56 -8.96 10.62
CA GLY A 189 -12.40 -10.08 10.18
C GLY A 189 -11.67 -11.12 9.36
N VAL A 190 -12.44 -11.95 8.69
CA VAL A 190 -11.96 -13.11 7.94
C VAL A 190 -11.94 -12.82 6.44
N TYR A 191 -10.86 -13.23 5.79
CA TYR A 191 -10.59 -12.98 4.38
C TYR A 191 -10.22 -14.26 3.63
N ALA A 192 -10.65 -14.39 2.38
CA ALA A 192 -10.01 -15.28 1.43
C ALA A 192 -8.69 -14.64 0.99
N VAL A 193 -7.59 -15.39 1.09
CA VAL A 193 -6.24 -14.88 0.87
C VAL A 193 -5.40 -15.81 0.01
N ARG A 194 -4.37 -15.23 -0.61
CA ARG A 194 -3.26 -15.96 -1.25
C ARG A 194 -1.96 -15.56 -0.57
N LEU A 195 -1.29 -16.52 0.05
CA LEU A 195 0.03 -16.32 0.61
C LEU A 195 1.09 -16.67 -0.44
N VAL A 196 2.11 -15.82 -0.56
CA VAL A 196 3.28 -16.05 -1.42
C VAL A 196 4.52 -16.09 -0.51
N ASP A 197 5.29 -17.17 -0.59
CA ASP A 197 6.53 -17.34 0.18
C ASP A 197 7.70 -16.56 -0.44
N SER A 198 8.86 -16.57 0.22
CA SER A 198 10.08 -15.89 -0.25
C SER A 198 10.62 -16.41 -1.59
N LYS A 199 10.19 -17.61 -2.01
CA LYS A 199 10.57 -18.25 -3.28
C LYS A 199 9.54 -18.00 -4.40
N GLY A 200 8.46 -17.24 -4.11
CA GLY A 200 7.40 -16.94 -5.06
C GLY A 200 6.34 -18.04 -5.21
N LYS A 201 6.36 -19.09 -4.37
CA LYS A 201 5.33 -20.13 -4.40
C LYS A 201 4.07 -19.62 -3.70
N ALA A 202 2.94 -19.79 -4.37
CA ALA A 202 1.64 -19.35 -3.88
C ALA A 202 0.87 -20.48 -3.18
N PHE A 203 0.13 -20.13 -2.12
CA PHE A 203 -0.73 -21.00 -1.33
C PHE A 203 -2.04 -20.28 -1.07
N ASP A 204 -3.15 -20.92 -1.39
CA ASP A 204 -4.48 -20.40 -1.10
C ASP A 204 -4.87 -20.71 0.34
N GLY A 205 -5.64 -19.82 0.97
CA GLY A 205 -6.01 -19.96 2.36
C GLY A 205 -7.10 -18.99 2.81
N VAL A 206 -7.34 -19.02 4.10
CA VAL A 206 -8.21 -18.08 4.82
C VAL A 206 -7.42 -17.43 5.92
N ALA A 207 -7.62 -16.13 6.14
CA ALA A 207 -6.93 -15.40 7.20
C ALA A 207 -7.90 -14.63 8.08
N ASN A 208 -7.66 -14.62 9.39
CA ASN A 208 -8.29 -13.70 10.33
C ASN A 208 -7.34 -12.52 10.58
N TYR A 209 -7.78 -11.31 10.29
CA TYR A 209 -7.12 -10.08 10.70
C TYR A 209 -7.84 -9.54 11.92
N GLY A 210 -7.17 -9.50 13.04
CA GLY A 210 -7.79 -9.13 14.30
C GLY A 210 -6.78 -8.66 15.33
N VAL A 211 -7.25 -8.42 16.54
CA VAL A 211 -6.46 -7.92 17.65
C VAL A 211 -6.41 -8.97 18.74
N GLU A 212 -5.23 -9.53 18.99
CA GLU A 212 -5.03 -10.38 20.16
C GLU A 212 -4.56 -9.59 21.38
N PRO A 213 -5.12 -9.84 22.57
CA PRO A 213 -4.52 -9.34 23.80
C PRO A 213 -3.15 -9.98 24.00
N SER A 214 -2.08 -9.18 23.91
CA SER A 214 -0.73 -9.65 24.21
C SER A 214 -0.45 -9.66 25.72
N VAL A 215 0.46 -10.52 26.14
CA VAL A 215 0.99 -10.53 27.50
C VAL A 215 1.74 -9.20 27.69
N GLY A 216 1.22 -8.32 28.57
CA GLY A 216 1.78 -6.98 28.80
C GLY A 216 0.86 -5.81 28.41
N GLY A 217 -0.37 -6.08 27.92
CA GLY A 217 -1.41 -5.05 27.69
C GLY A 217 -1.27 -4.25 26.37
N LEU A 218 -0.24 -4.49 25.57
CA LEU A 218 -0.15 -3.96 24.20
C LEU A 218 -1.00 -4.83 23.29
N VAL A 219 -1.91 -4.19 22.58
CA VAL A 219 -2.83 -4.84 21.64
C VAL A 219 -2.27 -4.64 20.25
N GLU A 220 -1.62 -5.67 19.71
CA GLU A 220 -1.06 -5.60 18.35
C GLU A 220 -1.97 -6.36 17.36
N PRO A 221 -2.26 -5.75 16.20
CA PRO A 221 -3.00 -6.46 15.15
C PRO A 221 -2.19 -7.63 14.60
N LEU A 222 -2.86 -8.77 14.46
CA LEU A 222 -2.28 -10.01 13.96
C LEU A 222 -3.08 -10.52 12.76
N LEU A 223 -2.38 -11.03 11.76
CA LEU A 223 -2.96 -11.75 10.64
C LEU A 223 -2.64 -13.24 10.82
N GLU A 224 -3.64 -14.02 11.18
CA GLU A 224 -3.56 -15.47 11.36
C GLU A 224 -4.04 -16.17 10.10
N THR A 225 -3.13 -16.81 9.36
CA THR A 225 -3.44 -17.41 8.05
C THR A 225 -3.41 -18.93 8.13
N HIS A 226 -4.54 -19.58 7.83
CA HIS A 226 -4.66 -21.01 7.60
C HIS A 226 -4.58 -21.31 6.10
N LEU A 227 -3.61 -22.15 5.71
CA LEU A 227 -3.39 -22.56 4.32
C LEU A 227 -4.10 -23.87 4.01
N PHE A 228 -4.68 -24.01 2.81
CA PHE A 228 -5.34 -25.25 2.37
C PHE A 228 -4.37 -26.36 1.99
N ALA A 229 -3.11 -25.99 1.73
CA ALA A 229 -2.01 -26.93 1.53
C ALA A 229 -0.96 -26.75 2.62
N THR A 230 -0.32 -27.84 3.06
CA THR A 230 0.73 -27.77 4.07
C THR A 230 1.97 -27.08 3.51
N PRO A 231 2.41 -25.95 4.10
CA PRO A 231 3.64 -25.29 3.70
C PRO A 231 4.86 -26.07 4.20
N ASN A 232 5.98 -25.92 3.50
CA ASN A 232 7.28 -26.46 3.91
C ASN A 232 8.15 -25.43 4.64
N PHE A 233 7.54 -24.39 5.20
CA PHE A 233 8.17 -23.31 5.94
C PHE A 233 7.34 -22.98 7.19
N GLY A 234 7.86 -22.11 8.05
CA GLY A 234 7.20 -21.70 9.29
C GLY A 234 7.79 -20.39 9.81
N GLU A 235 8.04 -20.33 11.11
CA GLU A 235 8.60 -19.16 11.79
C GLU A 235 9.92 -18.72 11.15
N GLY A 236 10.08 -17.39 10.98
CA GLY A 236 11.23 -16.78 10.31
C GLY A 236 11.07 -16.61 8.79
N GLU A 237 10.05 -17.24 8.15
CA GLU A 237 9.82 -17.08 6.72
C GLU A 237 9.23 -15.70 6.41
N LYS A 238 9.78 -15.03 5.39
CA LYS A 238 9.21 -13.79 4.85
C LYS A 238 8.09 -14.12 3.88
N ILE A 239 6.93 -13.58 4.14
CA ILE A 239 5.72 -13.85 3.37
C ILE A 239 5.03 -12.57 2.91
N LYS A 240 4.28 -12.72 1.82
CA LYS A 240 3.28 -11.76 1.35
C LYS A 240 1.92 -12.42 1.44
N VAL A 241 0.93 -11.79 2.07
CA VAL A 241 -0.45 -12.28 2.14
C VAL A 241 -1.35 -11.32 1.39
N GLU A 242 -1.87 -11.75 0.25
CA GLU A 242 -2.77 -10.98 -0.62
C GLU A 242 -4.21 -11.18 -0.17
N PHE A 243 -4.94 -10.09 0.02
CA PHE A 243 -6.37 -10.10 0.36
C PHE A 243 -7.20 -10.11 -0.93
N LEU A 244 -7.99 -11.17 -1.11
CA LEU A 244 -8.83 -11.31 -2.30
C LEU A 244 -10.27 -10.93 -2.05
N LYS A 245 -10.84 -11.34 -0.91
CA LYS A 245 -12.22 -11.03 -0.55
C LYS A 245 -12.38 -10.97 0.97
N PHE A 246 -13.10 -9.97 1.46
CA PHE A 246 -13.63 -9.95 2.83
C PHE A 246 -14.81 -10.90 2.94
N LEU A 247 -14.75 -11.88 3.84
CA LEU A 247 -15.81 -12.87 4.02
C LEU A 247 -16.79 -12.45 5.10
N ARG A 248 -16.29 -12.04 6.26
CA ARG A 248 -17.13 -11.62 7.39
C ARG A 248 -16.33 -10.86 8.45
N PRO A 249 -16.99 -10.08 9.32
CA PRO A 249 -16.35 -9.51 10.51
C PRO A 249 -15.97 -10.58 11.54
N GLU A 250 -15.14 -10.20 12.51
CA GLU A 250 -14.83 -11.03 13.67
C GLU A 250 -16.09 -11.39 14.45
N LYS A 251 -16.11 -12.60 15.01
CA LYS A 251 -17.22 -13.12 15.80
C LYS A 251 -16.68 -13.85 17.02
N LYS A 252 -17.28 -13.62 18.18
CA LYS A 252 -16.99 -14.39 19.41
C LYS A 252 -17.81 -15.66 19.43
N PHE A 253 -17.18 -16.75 19.90
CA PHE A 253 -17.82 -18.06 20.02
C PHE A 253 -17.82 -18.53 21.48
N PRO A 254 -18.89 -19.15 21.96
CA PRO A 254 -19.00 -19.61 23.36
C PRO A 254 -18.08 -20.79 23.67
N ASN A 255 -17.75 -21.61 22.68
CA ASN A 255 -16.86 -22.78 22.82
C ASN A 255 -16.23 -23.15 21.47
N LEU A 256 -15.42 -24.23 21.44
CA LEU A 256 -14.65 -24.66 20.26
C LEU A 256 -15.52 -25.25 19.14
N GLU A 257 -16.64 -25.87 19.45
CA GLU A 257 -17.48 -26.55 18.45
C GLU A 257 -18.07 -25.58 17.41
N PRO A 258 -18.81 -24.50 17.77
CA PRO A 258 -19.27 -23.52 16.80
C PRO A 258 -18.13 -22.74 16.16
N LEU A 259 -17.00 -22.53 16.84
CA LEU A 259 -15.80 -21.95 16.23
C LEU A 259 -15.29 -22.81 15.08
N THR A 260 -15.12 -24.11 15.32
CA THR A 260 -14.63 -25.08 14.33
C THR A 260 -15.56 -25.18 13.12
N ALA A 261 -16.87 -25.21 13.37
CA ALA A 261 -17.89 -25.22 12.31
C ALA A 261 -17.83 -23.96 11.45
N GLN A 262 -17.65 -22.78 12.09
CA GLN A 262 -17.51 -21.51 11.35
C GLN A 262 -16.23 -21.46 10.54
N ILE A 263 -15.08 -21.86 11.09
CA ILE A 263 -13.80 -21.89 10.35
C ILE A 263 -13.92 -22.80 9.12
N LYS A 264 -14.60 -23.94 9.23
CA LYS A 264 -14.85 -24.83 8.09
C LYS A 264 -15.69 -24.12 7.01
N ALA A 265 -16.77 -23.42 7.39
CA ALA A 265 -17.58 -22.67 6.47
C ALA A 265 -16.79 -21.54 5.78
N ASP A 266 -15.95 -20.81 6.53
CA ASP A 266 -15.06 -19.79 6.00
C ASP A 266 -14.05 -20.37 4.98
N CYS A 267 -13.49 -21.55 5.27
CA CYS A 267 -12.60 -22.26 4.35
C CYS A 267 -13.31 -22.67 3.06
N ASP A 268 -14.55 -23.16 3.15
CA ASP A 268 -15.33 -23.61 2.00
C ASP A 268 -15.74 -22.40 1.12
N GLU A 269 -16.13 -21.27 1.72
CA GLU A 269 -16.38 -20.02 1.01
C GLU A 269 -15.09 -19.50 0.35
N ALA A 270 -13.97 -19.47 1.08
CA ALA A 270 -12.69 -19.03 0.52
C ALA A 270 -12.25 -19.88 -0.68
N LYS A 271 -12.39 -21.20 -0.62
CA LYS A 271 -12.10 -22.10 -1.75
C LYS A 271 -12.96 -21.80 -2.98
N SER A 272 -14.25 -21.51 -2.78
CA SER A 272 -15.15 -21.12 -3.87
C SER A 272 -14.66 -19.82 -4.53
N VAL A 273 -14.33 -18.81 -3.74
CA VAL A 273 -13.79 -17.52 -4.24
C VAL A 273 -12.50 -17.72 -5.02
N LEU A 274 -11.57 -18.51 -4.49
CA LEU A 274 -10.23 -18.72 -5.05
C LEU A 274 -10.21 -19.61 -6.29
N SER A 275 -11.21 -20.49 -6.44
CA SER A 275 -11.38 -21.32 -7.65
C SER A 275 -12.06 -20.61 -8.81
N GLY A 276 -12.50 -19.36 -8.63
CA GLY A 276 -13.19 -18.58 -9.66
C GLY A 276 -14.61 -19.08 -10.00
N LYS A 277 -15.23 -19.80 -9.05
CA LYS A 277 -16.61 -20.31 -9.18
C LYS A 277 -17.60 -19.46 -8.42
#